data_6ab55a16a29a61c630db2c22dac53504
#
_entry.id   6ab55a16a29a61c630db2c22dac53504
#
_cell.length_a   1.000
_cell.length_b   1.000
_cell.length_c   1.000
_cell.angle_alpha   90.00
_cell.angle_beta   90.00
_cell.angle_gamma   90.00
#
_symmetry.space_group_name_H-M   'P 1'
#
loop_
_entity.id
_entity.type
_entity.pdbx_description
1 polymer ?
#
loop_
_entity_poly.entity_id
_entity_poly.type
_entity_poly.pdbx_seq_one_letter_code
_entity_poly.pdbx_strand_id
1 'polypeptide(L)'
;MDSDAVIRLRRVVLKLARQLNAASREEGLTPTQASVLGITTVRGPLSLAELTEIEGINPTMLSRVIGKLDEHGLIKRLRDPGDFRAARVEVTPKGRGVYQRITAQRSAVISESVAGLPDGQQAALLAALPALENLAEDLRDTVRRGRDRIGDAPPPD
;
A
#
# COMPACT_ATOMS: atom_id res chain seq x y z
N MET A 1 11.68 21.40 -12.03
CA MET A 1 10.36 21.72 -11.41
C MET A 1 10.65 22.67 -10.26
N ASP A 2 9.98 23.80 -10.20
CA ASP A 2 10.17 24.76 -9.12
C ASP A 2 9.60 24.26 -7.77
N SER A 3 9.97 24.92 -6.67
CA SER A 3 9.57 24.53 -5.32
C SER A 3 8.04 24.55 -5.13
N ASP A 4 7.37 25.48 -5.81
CA ASP A 4 5.92 25.66 -5.70
C ASP A 4 5.15 24.51 -6.38
N ALA A 5 5.62 24.07 -7.54
CA ALA A 5 5.07 22.91 -8.23
C ALA A 5 5.24 21.61 -7.41
N VAL A 6 6.38 21.43 -6.71
CA VAL A 6 6.58 20.29 -5.80
C VAL A 6 5.57 20.29 -4.66
N ILE A 7 5.37 21.45 -4.04
CA ILE A 7 4.39 21.60 -2.94
C ILE A 7 2.98 21.28 -3.44
N ARG A 8 2.61 21.77 -4.61
CA ARG A 8 1.30 21.51 -5.23
C ARG A 8 1.13 20.02 -5.53
N LEU A 9 2.10 19.37 -6.15
CA LEU A 9 2.08 17.93 -6.46
C LEU A 9 1.89 17.11 -5.18
N ARG A 10 2.70 17.36 -4.16
CA ARG A 10 2.56 16.69 -2.85
C ARG A 10 1.16 16.82 -2.28
N ARG A 11 0.59 18.04 -2.31
CA ARG A 11 -0.76 18.30 -1.79
C ARG A 11 -1.83 17.52 -2.54
N VAL A 12 -1.73 17.47 -3.86
CA VAL A 12 -2.67 16.73 -4.72
C VAL A 12 -2.58 15.24 -4.46
N VAL A 13 -1.36 14.67 -4.43
CA VAL A 13 -1.15 13.23 -4.15
C VAL A 13 -1.74 12.84 -2.80
N LEU A 14 -1.49 13.61 -1.74
CA LEU A 14 -2.04 13.34 -0.41
C LEU A 14 -3.57 13.43 -0.37
N LYS A 15 -4.16 14.38 -1.12
CA LYS A 15 -5.61 14.51 -1.22
C LYS A 15 -6.23 13.32 -1.95
N LEU A 16 -5.66 12.90 -3.08
CA LEU A 16 -6.11 11.73 -3.83
C LEU A 16 -6.03 10.46 -2.98
N ALA A 17 -4.88 10.20 -2.33
CA ALA A 17 -4.71 9.05 -1.46
C ALA A 17 -5.76 9.00 -0.33
N ARG A 18 -6.09 10.15 0.27
CA ARG A 18 -7.13 10.24 1.31
C ARG A 18 -8.51 9.83 0.78
N GLN A 19 -8.88 10.27 -0.41
CA GLN A 19 -10.17 9.93 -1.02
C GLN A 19 -10.24 8.45 -1.39
N LEU A 20 -9.20 7.91 -2.00
CA LEU A 20 -9.14 6.48 -2.37
C LEU A 20 -9.15 5.54 -1.16
N ASN A 21 -8.66 6.00 -0.02
CA ASN A 21 -8.71 5.23 1.23
C ASN A 21 -10.13 5.16 1.86
N ALA A 22 -11.10 5.90 1.34
CA ALA A 22 -12.50 5.78 1.77
C ALA A 22 -13.04 4.36 1.53
N ALA A 23 -12.77 3.78 0.36
CA ALA A 23 -13.16 2.42 -0.01
C ALA A 23 -12.69 1.34 0.98
N SER A 24 -11.49 1.53 1.57
CA SER A 24 -10.98 0.61 2.59
C SER A 24 -11.77 0.72 3.90
N ARG A 25 -12.17 1.93 4.28
CA ARG A 25 -12.95 2.17 5.50
C ARG A 25 -14.37 1.60 5.41
N GLU A 26 -14.98 1.59 4.24
CA GLU A 26 -16.28 0.96 4.00
C GLU A 26 -16.24 -0.55 4.22
N GLU A 27 -15.11 -1.19 3.91
CA GLU A 27 -14.85 -2.60 4.24
C GLU A 27 -14.34 -2.82 5.70
N GLY A 28 -14.35 -1.79 6.53
CA GLY A 28 -13.90 -1.85 7.93
C GLY A 28 -12.38 -1.95 8.11
N LEU A 29 -11.61 -1.61 7.09
CA LEU A 29 -10.15 -1.70 7.13
C LEU A 29 -9.49 -0.32 7.23
N THR A 30 -8.41 -0.25 8.00
CA THR A 30 -7.50 0.89 7.93
C THR A 30 -6.72 0.87 6.60
N PRO A 31 -6.18 2.02 6.14
CA PRO A 31 -5.34 2.06 4.94
C PRO A 31 -4.18 1.05 4.97
N THR A 32 -3.51 0.90 6.11
CA THR A 32 -2.41 -0.06 6.28
C THR A 32 -2.89 -1.51 6.18
N GLN A 33 -4.03 -1.84 6.78
CA GLN A 33 -4.63 -3.18 6.65
C GLN A 33 -4.99 -3.48 5.20
N ALA A 34 -5.59 -2.54 4.49
CA ALA A 34 -5.92 -2.70 3.06
C ALA A 34 -4.66 -2.83 2.19
N SER A 35 -3.59 -2.10 2.51
CA SER A 35 -2.30 -2.21 1.83
C SER A 35 -1.68 -3.60 2.02
N VAL A 36 -1.56 -4.07 3.27
CA VAL A 36 -1.02 -5.40 3.59
C VAL A 36 -1.86 -6.51 2.93
N LEU A 37 -3.19 -6.41 2.98
CA LEU A 37 -4.09 -7.34 2.31
C LEU A 37 -3.85 -7.36 0.79
N GLY A 38 -3.67 -6.19 0.18
CA GLY A 38 -3.38 -6.05 -1.24
C GLY A 38 -2.04 -6.67 -1.63
N ILE A 39 -0.98 -6.38 -0.89
CA ILE A 39 0.35 -6.94 -1.12
C ILE A 39 0.31 -8.47 -1.05
N THR A 40 -0.32 -9.02 0.00
CA THR A 40 -0.46 -10.46 0.18
C THR A 40 -1.31 -11.11 -0.91
N THR A 41 -2.33 -10.40 -1.41
CA THR A 41 -3.19 -10.89 -2.50
C THR A 41 -2.45 -10.97 -3.83
N VAL A 42 -1.63 -9.96 -4.14
CA VAL A 42 -0.95 -9.83 -5.43
C VAL A 42 0.33 -10.68 -5.49
N ARG A 43 1.10 -10.73 -4.40
CA ARG A 43 2.42 -11.38 -4.39
C ARG A 43 2.39 -12.82 -3.87
N GLY A 44 1.26 -13.28 -3.32
CA GLY A 44 1.12 -14.62 -2.73
C GLY A 44 1.63 -14.72 -1.30
N PRO A 45 1.89 -15.92 -0.79
CA PRO A 45 2.34 -16.10 0.57
C PRO A 45 3.69 -15.42 0.81
N LEU A 46 3.73 -14.53 1.82
CA LEU A 46 4.90 -13.74 2.20
C LEU A 46 5.25 -13.95 3.67
N SER A 47 6.53 -13.95 3.99
CA SER A 47 7.01 -13.92 5.38
C SER A 47 6.73 -12.54 6.01
N LEU A 48 6.75 -12.49 7.34
CA LEU A 48 6.62 -11.20 8.05
C LEU A 48 7.78 -10.26 7.73
N ALA A 49 8.98 -10.78 7.49
CA ALA A 49 10.14 -9.99 7.10
C ALA A 49 9.94 -9.31 5.74
N GLU A 50 9.50 -10.09 4.73
CA GLU A 50 9.17 -9.56 3.39
C GLU A 50 8.07 -8.49 3.46
N LEU A 51 7.00 -8.73 4.23
CA LEU A 51 5.93 -7.75 4.42
C LEU A 51 6.41 -6.47 5.13
N THR A 52 7.28 -6.60 6.13
CA THR A 52 7.91 -5.47 6.82
C THR A 52 8.71 -4.61 5.85
N GLU A 53 9.48 -5.27 5.00
CA GLU A 53 10.31 -4.60 3.99
C GLU A 53 9.46 -3.86 2.94
N ILE A 54 8.44 -4.54 2.42
CA ILE A 54 7.57 -3.98 1.35
C ILE A 54 6.73 -2.83 1.88
N GLU A 55 6.03 -3.02 3.01
CA GLU A 55 5.12 -2.02 3.58
C GLU A 55 5.87 -0.89 4.29
N GLY A 56 7.06 -1.21 4.76
CA GLY A 56 7.91 -0.26 5.42
C GLY A 56 7.41 0.19 6.80
N ILE A 57 6.74 -0.65 7.53
CA ILE A 57 6.36 -0.44 8.92
C ILE A 57 7.23 -1.32 9.83
N ASN A 58 7.30 -0.98 11.13
CA ASN A 58 8.06 -1.80 12.06
C ASN A 58 7.39 -3.16 12.32
N PRO A 59 8.16 -4.19 12.74
CA PRO A 59 7.63 -5.54 12.96
C PRO A 59 6.48 -5.61 13.97
N THR A 60 6.51 -4.79 15.02
CA THR A 60 5.47 -4.75 16.04
C THR A 60 4.14 -4.25 15.46
N MET A 61 4.19 -3.19 14.66
CA MET A 61 3.00 -2.66 13.99
C MET A 61 2.48 -3.67 12.97
N LEU A 62 3.36 -4.28 12.16
CA LEU A 62 2.96 -5.32 11.21
C LEU A 62 2.27 -6.49 11.91
N SER A 63 2.81 -6.98 13.04
CA SER A 63 2.21 -8.07 13.79
C SER A 63 0.78 -7.75 14.26
N ARG A 64 0.51 -6.50 14.65
CA ARG A 64 -0.85 -6.04 15.00
C ARG A 64 -1.78 -6.01 13.79
N VAL A 65 -1.29 -5.52 12.65
CA VAL A 65 -2.05 -5.48 11.39
C VAL A 65 -2.42 -6.90 10.96
N ILE A 66 -1.45 -7.81 10.95
CA ILE A 66 -1.63 -9.22 10.61
C ILE A 66 -2.63 -9.88 11.59
N GLY A 67 -2.50 -9.63 12.90
CA GLY A 67 -3.43 -10.14 13.90
C GLY A 67 -4.88 -9.73 13.60
N LYS A 68 -5.11 -8.47 13.26
CA LYS A 68 -6.44 -7.97 12.91
C LYS A 68 -7.01 -8.56 11.62
N LEU A 69 -6.18 -8.68 10.58
CA LEU A 69 -6.61 -9.31 9.33
C LEU A 69 -6.93 -10.81 9.52
N ASP A 70 -6.18 -11.50 10.37
CA ASP A 70 -6.40 -12.91 10.73
C ASP A 70 -7.70 -13.07 11.56
N GLU A 71 -7.91 -12.24 12.59
CA GLU A 71 -9.17 -12.17 13.35
C GLU A 71 -10.41 -11.96 12.47
N HIS A 72 -10.29 -11.16 11.42
CA HIS A 72 -11.37 -10.96 10.44
C HIS A 72 -11.47 -12.09 9.40
N GLY A 73 -10.56 -13.06 9.43
CA GLY A 73 -10.51 -14.19 8.48
C GLY A 73 -10.13 -13.78 7.05
N LEU A 74 -9.41 -12.66 6.89
CA LEU A 74 -9.00 -12.16 5.57
C LEU A 74 -7.66 -12.73 5.11
N ILE A 75 -6.83 -13.13 6.05
CA ILE A 75 -5.57 -13.83 5.84
C ILE A 75 -5.51 -15.04 6.75
N LYS A 76 -4.57 -15.92 6.49
CA LYS A 76 -4.19 -17.04 7.38
C LYS A 76 -2.68 -17.12 7.50
N ARG A 77 -2.21 -17.60 8.65
CA ARG A 77 -0.79 -17.88 8.88
C ARG A 77 -0.51 -19.32 8.47
N LEU A 78 0.52 -19.50 7.65
CA LEU A 78 1.04 -20.81 7.27
C LEU A 78 2.40 -21.01 7.95
N ARG A 79 2.70 -22.26 8.30
CA ARG A 79 4.06 -22.62 8.68
C ARG A 79 4.92 -22.68 7.42
N ASP A 80 6.12 -22.08 7.48
CA ASP A 80 7.06 -22.20 6.37
C ASP A 80 7.51 -23.65 6.23
N PRO A 81 7.44 -24.25 5.02
CA PRO A 81 7.88 -25.63 4.81
C PRO A 81 9.38 -25.87 5.08
N GLY A 82 10.19 -24.81 4.94
CA GLY A 82 11.65 -24.86 5.12
C GLY A 82 12.13 -24.43 6.50
N ASP A 83 11.31 -23.65 7.25
CA ASP A 83 11.62 -23.21 8.60
C ASP A 83 10.33 -23.17 9.44
N PHE A 84 10.17 -24.16 10.31
CA PHE A 84 9.01 -24.25 11.22
C PHE A 84 8.87 -23.08 12.18
N ARG A 85 9.90 -22.20 12.30
CA ARG A 85 9.89 -20.97 13.10
C ARG A 85 9.41 -19.77 12.31
N ALA A 86 9.45 -19.82 10.98
CA ALA A 86 8.99 -18.76 10.11
C ALA A 86 7.51 -18.95 9.76
N ALA A 87 6.70 -17.93 10.03
CA ALA A 87 5.30 -17.88 9.61
C ALA A 87 5.20 -17.14 8.28
N ARG A 88 4.50 -17.72 7.30
CA ARG A 88 4.06 -17.04 6.09
C ARG A 88 2.61 -16.62 6.22
N VAL A 89 2.26 -15.55 5.54
CA VAL A 89 0.91 -14.99 5.51
C VAL A 89 0.34 -15.20 4.12
N GLU A 90 -0.84 -15.79 4.05
CA GLU A 90 -1.57 -16.02 2.80
C GLU A 90 -2.97 -15.41 2.88
N VAL A 91 -3.43 -14.85 1.75
CA VAL A 91 -4.80 -14.32 1.64
C VAL A 91 -5.82 -15.47 1.59
N THR A 92 -6.93 -15.33 2.32
CA THR A 92 -8.06 -16.26 2.24
C THR A 92 -8.97 -15.92 1.03
N PRO A 93 -9.89 -16.82 0.62
CA PRO A 93 -10.93 -16.47 -0.37
C PRO A 93 -11.76 -15.26 0.05
N LYS A 94 -12.10 -15.14 1.32
CA LYS A 94 -12.79 -13.95 1.90
C LYS A 94 -11.95 -12.69 1.73
N GLY A 95 -10.66 -12.74 2.08
CA GLY A 95 -9.75 -11.60 1.95
C GLY A 95 -9.58 -11.16 0.50
N ARG A 96 -9.48 -12.11 -0.42
CA ARG A 96 -9.44 -11.83 -1.87
C ARG A 96 -10.69 -11.10 -2.34
N GLY A 97 -11.87 -11.52 -1.89
CA GLY A 97 -13.14 -10.86 -2.21
C GLY A 97 -13.20 -9.43 -1.67
N VAL A 98 -12.75 -9.19 -0.42
CA VAL A 98 -12.65 -7.83 0.16
C VAL A 98 -11.69 -6.96 -0.65
N TYR A 99 -10.52 -7.48 -0.98
CA TYR A 99 -9.54 -6.74 -1.81
C TYR A 99 -10.10 -6.37 -3.18
N GLN A 100 -10.81 -7.30 -3.85
CA GLN A 100 -11.44 -7.04 -5.14
C GLN A 100 -12.50 -5.93 -5.06
N ARG A 101 -13.34 -5.90 -4.01
CA ARG A 101 -14.32 -4.83 -3.82
C ARG A 101 -13.67 -3.48 -3.61
N ILE A 102 -12.63 -3.40 -2.75
CA ILE A 102 -11.87 -2.17 -2.53
C ILE A 102 -11.27 -1.66 -3.84
N THR A 103 -10.67 -2.56 -4.63
CA THR A 103 -10.02 -2.21 -5.89
C THR A 103 -11.03 -1.73 -6.93
N ALA A 104 -12.16 -2.44 -7.06
CA ALA A 104 -13.23 -2.08 -7.98
C ALA A 104 -13.82 -0.70 -7.64
N GLN A 105 -14.06 -0.44 -6.36
CA GLN A 105 -14.61 0.85 -5.90
C GLN A 105 -13.61 2.00 -6.15
N ARG A 106 -12.33 1.80 -5.86
CA ARG A 106 -11.28 2.79 -6.17
C ARG A 106 -11.22 3.09 -7.67
N SER A 107 -11.27 2.05 -8.50
CA SER A 107 -11.28 2.21 -9.96
C SER A 107 -12.51 2.94 -10.45
N ALA A 108 -13.69 2.62 -9.93
CA ALA A 108 -14.94 3.30 -10.30
C ALA A 108 -14.89 4.80 -9.98
N VAL A 109 -14.46 5.15 -8.76
CA VAL A 109 -14.33 6.56 -8.33
C VAL A 109 -13.34 7.34 -9.21
N ILE A 110 -12.20 6.73 -9.55
CA ILE A 110 -11.22 7.36 -10.46
C ILE A 110 -11.82 7.54 -11.84
N SER A 111 -12.43 6.48 -12.42
CA SER A 111 -13.03 6.53 -13.75
C SER A 111 -14.09 7.63 -13.86
N GLU A 112 -15.01 7.70 -12.91
CA GLU A 112 -16.05 8.73 -12.87
C GLU A 112 -15.47 10.13 -12.77
N SER A 113 -14.49 10.31 -11.86
CA SER A 113 -13.85 11.61 -11.67
C SER A 113 -13.06 12.06 -12.90
N VAL A 114 -12.37 11.15 -13.57
CA VAL A 114 -11.62 11.46 -14.81
C VAL A 114 -12.57 11.75 -15.96
N ALA A 115 -13.67 11.01 -16.10
CA ALA A 115 -14.67 11.27 -17.13
C ALA A 115 -15.32 12.64 -17.02
N GLY A 116 -15.37 13.22 -15.82
CA GLY A 116 -15.86 14.60 -15.58
C GLY A 116 -14.86 15.71 -15.92
N LEU A 117 -13.63 15.39 -16.29
CA LEU A 117 -12.63 16.39 -16.67
C LEU A 117 -12.73 16.75 -18.16
N PRO A 118 -12.32 17.99 -18.54
CA PRO A 118 -12.15 18.34 -19.94
C PRO A 118 -11.19 17.40 -20.68
N ASP A 119 -11.43 17.10 -21.96
CA ASP A 119 -10.64 16.15 -22.76
C ASP A 119 -9.14 16.41 -22.72
N GLY A 120 -8.72 17.69 -22.78
CA GLY A 120 -7.32 18.06 -22.69
C GLY A 120 -6.68 17.69 -21.34
N GLN A 121 -7.45 17.70 -20.25
CA GLN A 121 -6.94 17.29 -18.93
C GLN A 121 -6.90 15.77 -18.80
N GLN A 122 -7.87 15.05 -19.38
CA GLN A 122 -7.83 13.59 -19.45
C GLN A 122 -6.59 13.12 -20.22
N ALA A 123 -6.33 13.71 -21.39
CA ALA A 123 -5.14 13.41 -22.19
C ALA A 123 -3.83 13.72 -21.44
N ALA A 124 -3.77 14.85 -20.71
CA ALA A 124 -2.61 15.21 -19.91
C ALA A 124 -2.37 14.23 -18.76
N LEU A 125 -3.42 13.77 -18.08
CA LEU A 125 -3.31 12.74 -17.03
C LEU A 125 -2.79 11.42 -17.60
N LEU A 126 -3.32 10.98 -18.73
CA LEU A 126 -2.88 9.75 -19.39
C LEU A 126 -1.40 9.84 -19.80
N ALA A 127 -0.99 10.96 -20.36
CA ALA A 127 0.41 11.20 -20.74
C ALA A 127 1.35 11.28 -19.53
N ALA A 128 0.85 11.67 -18.36
CA ALA A 128 1.65 11.79 -17.13
C ALA A 128 1.81 10.44 -16.38
N LEU A 129 1.04 9.40 -16.71
CA LEU A 129 1.07 8.11 -15.97
C LEU A 129 2.47 7.52 -15.86
N PRO A 130 3.28 7.40 -16.93
CA PRO A 130 4.62 6.83 -16.80
C PRO A 130 5.52 7.62 -15.85
N ALA A 131 5.40 8.95 -15.84
CA ALA A 131 6.18 9.79 -14.93
C ALA A 131 5.73 9.63 -13.45
N LEU A 132 4.43 9.45 -13.23
CA LEU A 132 3.89 9.20 -11.88
C LEU A 132 4.26 7.82 -11.37
N GLU A 133 4.29 6.80 -12.22
CA GLU A 133 4.73 5.44 -11.90
C GLU A 133 6.20 5.43 -11.47
N ASN A 134 7.10 6.04 -12.28
CA ASN A 134 8.50 6.19 -11.95
C ASN A 134 8.72 6.96 -10.63
N LEU A 135 7.97 8.06 -10.43
CA LEU A 135 8.04 8.83 -9.18
C LEU A 135 7.63 8.00 -7.97
N ALA A 136 6.62 7.16 -8.09
CA ALA A 136 6.17 6.28 -7.02
C ALA A 136 7.23 5.23 -6.65
N GLU A 137 7.93 4.67 -7.64
CA GLU A 137 9.03 3.74 -7.43
C GLU A 137 10.24 4.41 -6.77
N ASP A 138 10.67 5.56 -7.28
CA ASP A 138 11.78 6.33 -6.70
C ASP A 138 11.52 6.76 -5.25
N LEU A 139 10.29 7.18 -4.94
CA LEU A 139 9.90 7.53 -3.57
C LEU A 139 9.99 6.33 -2.63
N ARG A 140 9.57 5.15 -3.07
CA ARG A 140 9.69 3.91 -2.28
C ARG A 140 11.15 3.61 -1.95
N ASP A 141 12.03 3.67 -2.95
CA ASP A 141 13.45 3.36 -2.78
C ASP A 141 14.18 4.41 -1.92
N THR A 142 13.76 5.66 -2.02
CA THR A 142 14.33 6.75 -1.20
C THR A 142 13.92 6.59 0.27
N VAL A 143 12.67 6.26 0.56
CA VAL A 143 12.18 6.01 1.92
C VAL A 143 12.86 4.78 2.52
N ARG A 144 13.08 3.72 1.74
CA ARG A 144 13.81 2.53 2.15
C ARG A 144 15.24 2.88 2.56
N ARG A 145 16.00 3.56 1.68
CA ARG A 145 17.38 4.01 1.98
C ARG A 145 17.49 4.92 3.19
N GLY A 146 16.49 5.76 3.42
CA GLY A 146 16.45 6.63 4.59
C GLY A 146 16.31 5.86 5.92
N ARG A 147 15.58 4.75 5.91
CA ARG A 147 15.41 3.88 7.10
C ARG A 147 16.66 3.09 7.42
N ASP A 148 17.31 2.53 6.42
CA ASP A 148 18.55 1.76 6.59
C ASP A 148 19.62 2.63 7.28
N ARG A 149 19.67 3.93 6.95
CA ARG A 149 20.59 4.90 7.60
C ARG A 149 20.23 5.21 9.06
N ILE A 150 18.94 5.19 9.41
CA ILE A 150 18.50 5.48 10.80
C ILE A 150 18.65 4.23 11.68
N GLY A 151 18.47 3.03 11.11
CA GLY A 151 18.65 1.77 11.82
C GLY A 151 20.09 1.42 12.16
N ASP A 152 21.06 2.05 11.49
CA ASP A 152 22.50 1.83 11.67
C ASP A 152 23.15 2.91 12.59
N ALA A 153 22.35 3.80 13.15
CA ALA A 153 22.83 4.80 14.11
C ALA A 153 23.12 4.14 15.46
N PRO A 154 24.34 4.30 16.04
CA PRO A 154 24.64 3.78 17.37
C PRO A 154 23.70 4.40 18.42
N PRO A 155 23.34 3.65 19.48
CA PRO A 155 22.51 4.18 20.55
C PRO A 155 23.20 5.41 21.18
N PRO A 156 22.43 6.43 21.58
CA PRO A 156 22.99 7.56 22.31
C PRO A 156 23.59 7.08 23.62
N ASP A 157 24.83 7.55 23.93
CA ASP A 157 25.54 7.30 25.16
C ASP A 157 24.76 7.78 26.39
#